data_887b6619b71e627f23508d8c7ad7904d
#
_entry.id   887b6619b71e627f23508d8c7ad7904d
#
_cell.length_a   1.000
_cell.length_b   1.000
_cell.length_c   1.000
_cell.angle_alpha   90.00
_cell.angle_beta   90.00
_cell.angle_gamma   90.00
#
_symmetry.space_group_name_H-M   'P 1'
#
loop_
_entity.id
_entity.type
_entity.pdbx_description
1 polymer ?
#
loop_
_entity_poly.entity_id
_entity_poly.type
_entity_poly.pdbx_seq_one_letter_code
_entity_poly.pdbx_strand_id
1 'polypeptide(L)'
;RSCIFLEQNRVDGPEAKKRAPGLTPGPMIQMGSFNINALENEEEMGAWYTQMRYPRLKTVEGCVGMRKLVSVSGWAKHAVIYEFLSLEDIQDYLSKELGAEEWSRRMVGNLVHAPGSPSQGRRIWPPA
;
A
#
# COMPACT_ATOMS: atom_id res chain seq x y z
N ARG A 1 -4.94 20.31 0.87
CA ARG A 1 -5.57 19.24 0.07
C ARG A 1 -5.96 18.09 0.99
N SER A 2 -7.20 17.62 0.87
CA SER A 2 -7.73 16.56 1.71
C SER A 2 -8.43 15.50 0.89
N CYS A 3 -8.39 14.26 1.36
CA CYS A 3 -9.16 13.15 0.83
C CYS A 3 -9.78 12.39 1.98
N ILE A 4 -10.97 11.83 1.75
CA ILE A 4 -11.63 10.93 2.69
C ILE A 4 -11.67 9.57 2.03
N PHE A 5 -11.12 8.57 2.71
CA PHE A 5 -11.00 7.22 2.18
C PHE A 5 -11.79 6.23 3.03
N LEU A 6 -12.35 5.22 2.36
CA LEU A 6 -12.85 4.01 2.97
C LEU A 6 -11.88 2.87 2.74
N GLU A 7 -11.73 1.99 3.73
CA GLU A 7 -10.95 0.77 3.56
C GLU A 7 -11.73 -0.20 2.66
N GLN A 8 -11.14 -0.51 1.52
CA GLN A 8 -11.71 -1.43 0.55
C GLN A 8 -11.31 -2.87 0.84
N ASN A 9 -10.04 -3.06 1.24
CA ASN A 9 -9.51 -4.37 1.55
C ASN A 9 -8.32 -4.26 2.50
N ARG A 10 -8.06 -5.35 3.22
CA ARG A 10 -6.95 -5.46 4.16
C ARG A 10 -6.32 -6.85 4.04
N VAL A 11 -4.99 -6.88 4.11
CA VAL A 11 -4.23 -8.13 4.08
C VAL A 11 -3.29 -8.12 5.27
N ASP A 12 -3.24 -9.26 5.99
CA ASP A 12 -2.28 -9.44 7.08
C ASP A 12 -1.02 -10.14 6.55
N GLY A 13 0.13 -9.56 6.89
CA GLY A 13 1.43 -10.16 6.62
C GLY A 13 1.89 -11.08 7.75
N PRO A 14 3.08 -11.68 7.60
CA PRO A 14 3.64 -12.57 8.63
C PRO A 14 3.80 -11.91 10.00
N GLU A 15 3.96 -10.58 10.04
CA GLU A 15 4.18 -9.82 11.26
C GLU A 15 2.93 -9.04 11.73
N ALA A 16 1.74 -9.51 11.38
CA ALA A 16 0.48 -8.83 11.70
C ALA A 16 0.29 -8.55 13.19
N LYS A 17 0.83 -9.42 14.06
CA LYS A 17 0.78 -9.23 15.52
C LYS A 17 1.53 -7.99 16.01
N LYS A 18 2.37 -7.39 15.17
CA LYS A 18 3.10 -6.15 15.51
C LYS A 18 2.26 -4.89 15.29
N ARG A 19 1.05 -5.04 14.78
CA ARG A 19 0.09 -3.94 14.75
C ARG A 19 -0.33 -3.63 16.19
N ALA A 20 -0.42 -2.34 16.53
CA ALA A 20 -0.90 -1.93 17.84
C ALA A 20 -2.40 -2.22 17.99
N PRO A 21 -2.94 -2.20 19.22
CA PRO A 21 -4.37 -2.46 19.44
C PRO A 21 -5.28 -1.56 18.59
N GLY A 22 -6.43 -2.09 18.25
CA GLY A 22 -7.41 -1.41 17.39
C GLY A 22 -6.97 -1.41 15.94
N LEU A 23 -7.21 -0.32 15.25
CA LEU A 23 -6.85 -0.15 13.84
C LEU A 23 -5.53 0.57 13.64
N THR A 24 -4.74 0.70 14.70
CA THR A 24 -3.44 1.37 14.64
C THR A 24 -2.50 0.63 13.69
N PRO A 25 -1.86 1.35 12.76
CA PRO A 25 -0.92 0.72 11.83
C PRO A 25 0.30 0.11 12.52
N GLY A 26 1.03 -0.69 11.78
CA GLY A 26 2.32 -1.23 12.19
C GLY A 26 3.37 -0.14 12.42
N PRO A 27 4.59 -0.54 12.86
CA PRO A 27 5.62 0.42 13.27
C PRO A 27 6.06 1.40 12.20
N MET A 28 6.08 0.96 10.94
CA MET A 28 6.50 1.76 9.80
C MET A 28 5.48 1.63 8.69
N ILE A 29 5.13 2.75 8.06
CA ILE A 29 4.19 2.74 6.94
C ILE A 29 4.76 3.47 5.72
N GLN A 30 4.27 3.06 4.56
CA GLN A 30 4.36 3.86 3.36
C GLN A 30 2.96 4.03 2.81
N MET A 31 2.55 5.27 2.59
CA MET A 31 1.25 5.59 2.03
C MET A 31 1.39 6.20 0.65
N GLY A 32 0.71 5.62 -0.32
CA GLY A 32 0.55 6.19 -1.65
C GLY A 32 -0.90 6.61 -1.86
N SER A 33 -1.10 7.76 -2.46
CA SER A 33 -2.42 8.21 -2.92
C SER A 33 -2.32 8.60 -4.39
N PHE A 34 -3.23 8.10 -5.20
CA PHE A 34 -3.04 8.17 -6.66
C PHE A 34 -4.36 8.02 -7.42
N ASN A 35 -4.29 8.43 -8.68
CA ASN A 35 -5.26 8.07 -9.71
C ASN A 35 -4.58 7.11 -10.69
N ILE A 36 -5.37 6.50 -11.56
CA ILE A 36 -4.81 5.72 -12.66
C ILE A 36 -4.87 6.56 -13.94
N ASN A 37 -3.91 6.35 -14.83
CA ASN A 37 -3.73 7.19 -16.01
C ASN A 37 -4.85 7.09 -17.05
N ALA A 38 -5.62 6.00 -17.05
CA ALA A 38 -6.72 5.80 -17.98
C ALA A 38 -7.81 4.96 -17.34
N LEU A 39 -9.06 5.28 -17.65
CA LEU A 39 -10.23 4.61 -17.06
C LEU A 39 -10.22 3.10 -17.32
N GLU A 40 -9.83 2.69 -18.51
CA GLU A 40 -9.75 1.27 -18.88
C GLU A 40 -8.73 0.47 -18.06
N ASN A 41 -7.80 1.13 -17.39
CA ASN A 41 -6.80 0.47 -16.53
C ASN A 41 -7.29 0.24 -15.11
N GLU A 42 -8.45 0.77 -14.74
CA GLU A 42 -9.01 0.61 -13.39
C GLU A 42 -9.29 -0.86 -13.04
N GLU A 43 -9.92 -1.58 -13.94
CA GLU A 43 -10.26 -2.98 -13.72
C GLU A 43 -9.00 -3.84 -13.63
N GLU A 44 -8.04 -3.62 -14.49
CA GLU A 44 -6.78 -4.35 -14.46
C GLU A 44 -6.00 -4.09 -13.17
N MET A 45 -6.02 -2.85 -12.68
CA MET A 45 -5.39 -2.51 -11.41
C MET A 45 -6.02 -3.31 -10.26
N GLY A 46 -7.36 -3.42 -10.23
CA GLY A 46 -8.05 -4.22 -9.24
C GLY A 46 -7.66 -5.69 -9.31
N ALA A 47 -7.56 -6.24 -10.51
CA ALA A 47 -7.12 -7.62 -10.71
C ALA A 47 -5.67 -7.82 -10.24
N TRP A 48 -4.80 -6.89 -10.53
CA TRP A 48 -3.39 -6.94 -10.09
C TRP A 48 -3.28 -6.96 -8.57
N TYR A 49 -4.04 -6.10 -7.87
CA TYR A 49 -4.04 -6.12 -6.41
C TYR A 49 -4.51 -7.47 -5.85
N THR A 50 -5.64 -7.99 -6.35
CA THR A 50 -6.23 -9.22 -5.82
C THR A 50 -5.45 -10.47 -6.19
N GLN A 51 -4.88 -10.54 -7.38
CA GLN A 51 -4.21 -11.74 -7.90
C GLN A 51 -2.71 -11.75 -7.63
N MET A 52 -2.10 -10.58 -7.45
CA MET A 52 -0.65 -10.47 -7.30
C MET A 52 -0.25 -9.87 -5.95
N ARG A 53 -0.68 -8.65 -5.68
CA ARG A 53 -0.17 -7.88 -4.55
C ARG A 53 -0.61 -8.45 -3.21
N TYR A 54 -1.90 -8.71 -3.03
CA TYR A 54 -2.41 -9.22 -1.76
C TYR A 54 -1.86 -10.60 -1.41
N PRO A 55 -1.88 -11.59 -2.32
CA PRO A 55 -1.32 -12.91 -2.01
C PRO A 55 0.16 -12.86 -1.66
N ARG A 56 0.92 -12.00 -2.34
CA ARG A 56 2.35 -11.89 -2.12
C ARG A 56 2.68 -11.29 -0.76
N LEU A 57 1.97 -10.25 -0.36
CA LEU A 57 2.21 -9.57 0.92
C LEU A 57 1.95 -10.46 2.13
N LYS A 58 1.15 -11.50 2.00
CA LYS A 58 0.92 -12.48 3.06
C LYS A 58 2.19 -13.25 3.45
N THR A 59 3.18 -13.29 2.57
CA THR A 59 4.39 -14.10 2.74
C THR A 59 5.68 -13.28 2.79
N VAL A 60 5.59 -11.97 2.65
CA VAL A 60 6.78 -11.11 2.61
C VAL A 60 7.34 -10.89 4.01
N GLU A 61 8.62 -11.22 4.17
CA GLU A 61 9.31 -11.00 5.44
C GLU A 61 9.27 -9.52 5.86
N GLY A 62 9.00 -9.28 7.13
CA GLY A 62 8.90 -7.93 7.68
C GLY A 62 7.56 -7.25 7.44
N CYS A 63 6.66 -7.84 6.66
CA CYS A 63 5.36 -7.25 6.38
C CYS A 63 4.39 -7.45 7.55
N VAL A 64 3.86 -6.34 8.06
CA VAL A 64 2.77 -6.33 9.06
C VAL A 64 1.43 -6.46 8.34
N GLY A 65 1.27 -5.75 7.23
CA GLY A 65 0.06 -5.81 6.44
C GLY A 65 -0.03 -4.71 5.39
N MET A 66 -1.18 -4.67 4.76
CA MET A 66 -1.50 -3.65 3.77
C MET A 66 -2.98 -3.33 3.83
N ARG A 67 -3.32 -2.07 3.61
CA ARG A 67 -4.69 -1.59 3.48
C ARG A 67 -4.85 -0.91 2.13
N LYS A 68 -5.84 -1.35 1.36
CA LYS A 68 -6.24 -0.68 0.13
C LYS A 68 -7.47 0.17 0.41
N LEU A 69 -7.40 1.42 0.02
CA LEU A 69 -8.42 2.43 0.29
C LEU A 69 -8.99 2.96 -1.01
N VAL A 70 -10.25 3.37 -0.96
CA VAL A 70 -10.92 4.05 -2.07
C VAL A 70 -11.53 5.35 -1.57
N SER A 71 -11.42 6.41 -2.36
CA SER A 71 -11.88 7.74 -1.98
C SER A 71 -13.39 7.85 -2.08
N VAL A 72 -13.98 8.52 -1.09
CA VAL A 72 -15.35 9.03 -1.16
C VAL A 72 -15.36 10.53 -1.45
N SER A 73 -14.23 11.20 -1.25
CA SER A 73 -14.08 12.62 -1.54
C SER A 73 -12.60 12.96 -1.66
N GLY A 74 -12.26 13.85 -2.57
CA GLY A 74 -10.90 14.35 -2.74
C GLY A 74 -10.30 14.01 -4.09
N TRP A 75 -9.08 14.51 -4.32
CA TRP A 75 -8.41 14.39 -5.61
C TRP A 75 -8.05 12.96 -6.00
N ALA A 76 -7.47 12.21 -5.06
CA ALA A 76 -7.00 10.86 -5.34
C ALA A 76 -8.14 9.86 -5.17
N LYS A 77 -8.38 9.03 -6.16
CA LYS A 77 -9.38 7.97 -6.10
C LYS A 77 -8.93 6.80 -5.25
N HIS A 78 -7.64 6.50 -5.25
CA HIS A 78 -7.06 5.33 -4.61
C HIS A 78 -6.00 5.73 -3.60
N ALA A 79 -5.86 4.90 -2.56
CA ALA A 79 -4.73 4.96 -1.67
C ALA A 79 -4.36 3.56 -1.19
N VAL A 80 -3.13 3.42 -0.75
CA VAL A 80 -2.62 2.18 -0.17
C VAL A 80 -1.73 2.53 1.01
N ILE A 81 -1.84 1.76 2.08
CA ILE A 81 -0.95 1.84 3.22
C ILE A 81 -0.24 0.49 3.36
N TYR A 82 1.06 0.48 3.13
CA TYR A 82 1.91 -0.66 3.43
C TYR A 82 2.41 -0.52 4.85
N GLU A 83 2.30 -1.59 5.64
CA GLU A 83 2.73 -1.62 7.03
C GLU A 83 3.85 -2.64 7.19
N PHE A 84 5.00 -2.19 7.65
CA PHE A 84 6.20 -3.03 7.79
C PHE A 84 6.88 -2.79 9.14
N LEU A 85 7.84 -3.65 9.48
CA LEU A 85 8.62 -3.48 10.70
C LEU A 85 9.62 -2.32 10.58
N SER A 86 10.16 -2.09 9.37
CA SER A 86 11.16 -1.05 9.12
C SER A 86 11.03 -0.47 7.73
N LEU A 87 11.64 0.70 7.54
CA LEU A 87 11.76 1.32 6.21
C LEU A 87 12.58 0.45 5.26
N GLU A 88 13.64 -0.17 5.76
CA GLU A 88 14.49 -1.06 4.99
C GLU A 88 13.70 -2.23 4.40
N ASP A 89 12.81 -2.84 5.20
CA ASP A 89 11.95 -3.92 4.73
C ASP A 89 11.00 -3.46 3.63
N ILE A 90 10.45 -2.25 3.73
CA ILE A 90 9.60 -1.67 2.69
C ILE A 90 10.38 -1.51 1.38
N GLN A 91 11.56 -0.91 1.47
CA GLN A 91 12.39 -0.65 0.29
C GLN A 91 12.83 -1.94 -0.38
N ASP A 92 13.21 -2.94 0.41
CA ASP A 92 13.61 -4.24 -0.09
C ASP A 92 12.46 -4.94 -0.83
N TYR A 93 11.26 -4.94 -0.24
CA TYR A 93 10.09 -5.52 -0.87
C TYR A 93 9.77 -4.84 -2.21
N LEU A 94 9.68 -3.50 -2.21
CA LEU A 94 9.32 -2.78 -3.42
C LEU A 94 10.35 -2.95 -4.53
N SER A 95 11.63 -2.96 -4.18
CA SER A 95 12.72 -3.17 -5.13
C SER A 95 12.65 -4.57 -5.76
N LYS A 96 12.45 -5.60 -4.96
CA LYS A 96 12.33 -6.97 -5.44
C LYS A 96 11.09 -7.17 -6.31
N GLU A 97 9.97 -6.61 -5.92
CA GLU A 97 8.71 -6.70 -6.66
C GLU A 97 8.85 -6.09 -8.05
N LEU A 98 9.38 -4.87 -8.13
CA LEU A 98 9.58 -4.18 -9.41
C LEU A 98 10.66 -4.85 -10.25
N GLY A 99 11.67 -5.44 -9.62
CA GLY A 99 12.73 -6.14 -10.33
C GLY A 99 12.32 -7.47 -10.93
N ALA A 100 11.37 -8.17 -10.31
CA ALA A 100 11.03 -9.54 -10.66
C ALA A 100 9.74 -9.68 -11.49
N GLU A 101 8.84 -8.68 -11.43
CA GLU A 101 7.48 -8.83 -11.91
C GLU A 101 7.11 -7.75 -12.93
N GLU A 102 6.94 -8.17 -14.19
CA GLU A 102 6.59 -7.25 -15.26
C GLU A 102 5.22 -6.60 -15.07
N TRP A 103 4.23 -7.38 -14.62
CA TRP A 103 2.89 -6.84 -14.39
C TRP A 103 2.92 -5.71 -13.35
N SER A 104 3.67 -5.91 -12.27
CA SER A 104 3.85 -4.88 -11.24
C SER A 104 4.51 -3.62 -11.80
N ARG A 105 5.56 -3.75 -12.62
CA ARG A 105 6.20 -2.61 -13.25
C ARG A 105 5.22 -1.83 -14.13
N ARG A 106 4.43 -2.54 -14.94
CA ARG A 106 3.45 -1.91 -15.83
C ARG A 106 2.37 -1.20 -15.04
N MET A 107 1.83 -1.83 -14.01
CA MET A 107 0.77 -1.22 -13.20
C MET A 107 1.27 -0.01 -12.41
N VAL A 108 2.45 -0.10 -11.81
CA VAL A 108 3.05 1.05 -11.10
C VAL A 108 3.30 2.21 -12.07
N GLY A 109 3.70 1.92 -13.30
CA GLY A 109 3.89 2.94 -14.34
C GLY A 109 2.61 3.65 -14.77
N ASN A 110 1.45 3.05 -14.50
CA ASN A 110 0.13 3.64 -14.81
C ASN A 110 -0.43 4.50 -13.68
N LEU A 111 0.22 4.54 -12.52
CA LEU A 111 -0.25 5.32 -11.38
C LEU A 111 0.15 6.79 -11.52
N VAL A 112 -0.78 7.67 -11.19
CA VAL A 112 -0.55 9.12 -11.15
C VAL A 112 -0.65 9.55 -9.71
N HIS A 113 0.49 9.70 -9.04
CA HIS A 113 0.54 10.01 -7.61
C HIS A 113 0.14 11.46 -7.34
N ALA A 114 -0.51 11.67 -6.19
CA ALA A 114 -0.74 13.00 -5.66
C ALA A 114 0.60 13.66 -5.29
N PRO A 115 0.70 15.00 -5.32
CA PRO A 115 1.90 15.68 -4.84
C PRO A 115 2.25 15.24 -3.41
N GLY A 116 3.53 14.91 -3.18
CA GLY A 116 4.00 14.40 -1.90
C GLY A 116 3.78 12.91 -1.67
N SER A 117 3.20 12.22 -2.62
CA SER A 117 2.99 10.77 -2.56
C SER A 117 4.02 10.03 -3.42
N PRO A 118 4.50 8.84 -3.01
CA PRO A 118 4.25 8.20 -1.72
C PRO A 118 4.98 8.89 -0.56
N SER A 119 4.43 8.73 0.65
CA SER A 119 5.05 9.26 1.87
C SER A 119 5.28 8.12 2.86
N GLN A 120 6.24 8.34 3.76
CA GLN A 120 6.62 7.35 4.77
C GLN A 120 6.44 7.93 6.15
N GLY A 121 6.11 7.06 7.12
CA GLY A 121 5.90 7.47 8.49
C GLY A 121 6.27 6.39 9.48
N ARG A 122 6.80 6.83 10.62
CA ARG A 122 7.06 5.96 11.77
C ARG A 122 6.00 6.22 12.81
N ARG A 123 5.47 5.15 13.40
CA ARG A 123 4.53 5.29 14.50
C ARG A 123 5.26 5.80 15.75
N ILE A 124 4.80 6.91 16.29
CA ILE A 124 5.34 7.51 17.52
C ILE A 124 4.42 7.27 18.71
N TRP A 125 3.14 7.01 18.47
CA TRP A 125 2.18 6.70 19.51
C TRP A 125 1.12 5.72 19.00
N PRO A 126 0.80 4.62 19.72
CA PRO A 126 1.66 4.10 20.80
C PRO A 126 3.06 3.78 20.28
N PRO A 127 4.09 3.80 21.15
CA PRO A 127 5.48 3.56 20.68
C PRO A 127 5.60 2.26 19.90
N ALA A 128 6.40 2.33 18.86
CA ALA A 128 6.68 1.16 18.02
C ALA A 128 7.61 0.18 18.71
#